data_8c4320654efc40c67b34d1c281795b22
#
_entry.id   8c4320654efc40c67b34d1c281795b22
#
_cell.length_a   1.000
_cell.length_b   1.000
_cell.length_c   1.000
_cell.angle_alpha   90.00
_cell.angle_beta   90.00
_cell.angle_gamma   90.00
#
_symmetry.space_group_name_H-M   'P 1'
#
loop_
_entity.id
_entity.type
_entity.pdbx_description
1 polymer ?
#
loop_
_entity_poly.entity_id
_entity_poly.type
_entity_poly.pdbx_seq_one_letter_code
_entity_poly.pdbx_strand_id
1 'polypeptide(L)'
;MFFKLLKDALKVKNVRNKILFTIFIIFVFRVGTHVTVPGINAESLKQLSDLPFLNMLNLVSGNAMNNFSIFSMGVSPYITASIIVQLLQMDIYPKFVEWGKQGEVGLRKFNQATRYITLVLAFVQSIGITASFNTLSSISLVKTPNVSTYLLIGTILTAGSIIVTWLGEQITDKGFGNGVSMIIFSGIIASIPKMFSTIYEDFFVNVRSGELTRSYIIVALLIVVGLAIVFFTTFVQQAEYQIPIQYTKLVQGAPTSSYLPLKVNPAGVIPVIFASSITTIPSTILPFFSKVTWLSHLQGLLSYNTPSGMITYAILIILFSFFYTFVQVNPEKTAENLQKNGSYIPSVRPGRETEKYMSSLLKRLATIGAVFLAFISLAPIAAQQFMHLTSSIALGGTSLLILISTGIEGMKQLEGYLLKRQYVGFMNLED
;
A
#
# COMPACT_ATOMS: atom_id res chain seq x y z
N MET A 1 -8.66 16.98 -18.06
CA MET A 1 -7.82 15.93 -18.67
C MET A 1 -8.30 14.54 -18.26
N PHE A 2 -8.45 14.23 -16.97
CA PHE A 2 -8.89 12.93 -16.45
C PHE A 2 -10.22 12.41 -17.02
N PHE A 3 -11.28 13.20 -17.01
CA PHE A 3 -12.59 12.78 -17.57
C PHE A 3 -12.56 12.49 -19.05
N LYS A 4 -11.72 13.22 -19.82
CA LYS A 4 -11.54 12.95 -21.27
C LYS A 4 -10.83 11.63 -21.48
N LEU A 5 -9.75 11.37 -20.72
CA LEU A 5 -8.99 10.11 -20.72
C LEU A 5 -9.89 8.91 -20.38
N LEU A 6 -10.70 9.04 -19.34
CA LEU A 6 -11.62 8.00 -18.90
C LEU A 6 -12.72 7.73 -19.94
N LYS A 7 -13.26 8.79 -20.55
CA LYS A 7 -14.23 8.67 -21.65
C LYS A 7 -13.62 7.98 -22.88
N ASP A 8 -12.39 8.31 -23.24
CA ASP A 8 -11.70 7.70 -24.36
C ASP A 8 -11.29 6.25 -24.06
N ALA A 9 -10.89 5.96 -22.82
CA ALA A 9 -10.61 4.59 -22.36
C ALA A 9 -11.87 3.69 -22.43
N LEU A 10 -13.03 4.20 -22.07
CA LEU A 10 -14.31 3.46 -22.12
C LEU A 10 -14.78 3.17 -23.56
N LYS A 11 -14.36 3.95 -24.56
CA LYS A 11 -14.65 3.66 -25.98
C LYS A 11 -13.86 2.45 -26.48
N VAL A 12 -12.73 2.13 -25.89
CA VAL A 12 -11.86 1.03 -26.29
C VAL A 12 -12.33 -0.27 -25.63
N LYS A 13 -12.87 -1.22 -26.41
CA LYS A 13 -13.46 -2.48 -25.92
C LYS A 13 -12.55 -3.24 -24.93
N ASN A 14 -11.26 -3.39 -25.25
CA ASN A 14 -10.31 -4.10 -24.40
C ASN A 14 -10.06 -3.39 -23.07
N VAL A 15 -9.91 -2.06 -23.09
CA VAL A 15 -9.69 -1.26 -21.87
C VAL A 15 -10.95 -1.21 -21.02
N ARG A 16 -12.10 -1.02 -21.66
CA ARG A 16 -13.41 -1.07 -21.00
C ARG A 16 -13.63 -2.40 -20.27
N ASN A 17 -13.33 -3.52 -20.92
CA ASN A 17 -13.50 -4.84 -20.29
C ASN A 17 -12.58 -5.01 -19.07
N LYS A 18 -11.36 -4.51 -19.10
CA LYS A 18 -10.43 -4.51 -17.95
C LYS A 18 -10.95 -3.66 -16.79
N ILE A 19 -11.47 -2.46 -17.09
CA ILE A 19 -12.07 -1.58 -16.07
C ILE A 19 -13.29 -2.24 -15.44
N LEU A 20 -14.22 -2.76 -16.26
CA LEU A 20 -15.43 -3.44 -15.78
C LEU A 20 -15.08 -4.67 -14.94
N PHE A 21 -14.10 -5.46 -15.37
CA PHE A 21 -13.62 -6.60 -14.60
C PHE A 21 -13.07 -6.20 -13.23
N THR A 22 -12.25 -5.14 -13.17
CA THR A 22 -11.73 -4.61 -11.91
C THR A 22 -12.84 -4.15 -10.98
N ILE A 23 -13.82 -3.40 -11.49
CA ILE A 23 -14.99 -2.94 -10.73
C ILE A 23 -15.80 -4.15 -10.21
N PHE A 24 -16.01 -5.18 -11.05
CA PHE A 24 -16.70 -6.39 -10.66
C PHE A 24 -15.99 -7.12 -9.50
N ILE A 25 -14.68 -7.30 -9.58
CA ILE A 25 -13.90 -7.92 -8.51
C ILE A 25 -13.95 -7.10 -7.21
N ILE A 26 -13.85 -5.77 -7.31
CA ILE A 26 -14.00 -4.87 -6.16
C ILE A 26 -15.40 -5.02 -5.54
N PHE A 27 -16.44 -5.14 -6.35
CA PHE A 27 -17.80 -5.37 -5.87
C PHE A 27 -17.91 -6.71 -5.12
N VAL A 28 -17.36 -7.81 -5.67
CA VAL A 28 -17.31 -9.12 -4.99
C VAL A 28 -16.57 -9.03 -3.66
N PHE A 29 -15.43 -8.33 -3.63
CA PHE A 29 -14.69 -8.08 -2.39
C PHE A 29 -15.56 -7.32 -1.38
N ARG A 30 -16.30 -6.29 -1.81
CA ARG A 30 -17.18 -5.51 -0.94
C ARG A 30 -18.32 -6.34 -0.35
N VAL A 31 -18.96 -7.18 -1.12
CA VAL A 31 -19.97 -8.11 -0.60
C VAL A 31 -19.37 -9.00 0.49
N GLY A 32 -18.18 -9.55 0.27
CA GLY A 32 -17.49 -10.39 1.25
C GLY A 32 -17.11 -9.68 2.56
N THR A 33 -16.87 -8.36 2.53
CA THR A 33 -16.57 -7.59 3.75
C THR A 33 -17.79 -7.43 4.69
N HIS A 34 -18.99 -7.78 4.26
CA HIS A 34 -20.21 -7.75 5.07
C HIS A 34 -20.61 -9.14 5.58
N VAL A 35 -19.95 -10.22 5.13
CA VAL A 35 -20.20 -11.58 5.61
C VAL A 35 -19.43 -11.81 6.89
N THR A 36 -20.11 -11.76 8.03
CA THR A 36 -19.48 -11.92 9.35
C THR A 36 -19.05 -13.36 9.62
N VAL A 37 -17.98 -13.53 10.38
CA VAL A 37 -17.50 -14.86 10.82
C VAL A 37 -18.48 -15.43 11.84
N PRO A 38 -18.90 -16.70 11.71
CA PRO A 38 -19.80 -17.34 12.68
C PRO A 38 -19.14 -17.46 14.03
N GLY A 39 -19.95 -17.36 15.12
CA GLY A 39 -19.47 -17.50 16.51
C GLY A 39 -18.96 -16.19 17.15
N ILE A 40 -19.04 -15.06 16.46
CA ILE A 40 -18.66 -13.75 16.95
C ILE A 40 -19.86 -13.01 17.57
N ASN A 41 -19.62 -12.24 18.62
CA ASN A 41 -20.61 -11.37 19.25
C ASN A 41 -20.57 -9.96 18.62
N ALA A 42 -21.66 -9.55 17.98
CA ALA A 42 -21.75 -8.25 17.32
C ALA A 42 -21.70 -7.05 18.28
N GLU A 43 -22.11 -7.22 19.55
CA GLU A 43 -22.08 -6.16 20.55
C GLU A 43 -20.64 -5.80 20.96
N SER A 44 -19.79 -6.83 21.09
CA SER A 44 -18.37 -6.66 21.40
C SER A 44 -17.62 -5.90 20.29
N LEU A 45 -18.03 -6.07 19.03
CA LEU A 45 -17.43 -5.37 17.89
C LEU A 45 -17.65 -3.86 17.95
N LYS A 46 -18.83 -3.40 18.40
CA LYS A 46 -19.12 -1.97 18.53
C LYS A 46 -18.21 -1.30 19.56
N GLN A 47 -17.90 -1.98 20.66
CA GLN A 47 -16.99 -1.47 21.70
C GLN A 47 -15.53 -1.40 21.24
N LEU A 48 -15.14 -2.28 20.31
CA LEU A 48 -13.79 -2.34 19.77
C LEU A 48 -13.56 -1.31 18.64
N SER A 49 -14.63 -0.76 18.02
CA SER A 49 -14.53 0.10 16.86
C SER A 49 -13.72 1.39 17.08
N ASP A 50 -13.58 1.83 18.33
CA ASP A 50 -12.89 3.08 18.68
C ASP A 50 -11.41 2.90 19.02
N LEU A 51 -10.90 1.66 18.97
CA LEU A 51 -9.48 1.39 19.23
C LEU A 51 -8.60 1.84 18.06
N PRO A 52 -7.56 2.68 18.30
CA PRO A 52 -6.68 3.20 17.25
C PRO A 52 -6.00 2.10 16.42
N PHE A 53 -5.68 0.98 17.05
CA PHE A 53 -5.10 -0.20 16.42
C PHE A 53 -6.02 -0.82 15.36
N LEU A 54 -7.34 -0.84 15.60
CA LEU A 54 -8.33 -1.33 14.63
C LEU A 54 -8.38 -0.48 13.38
N ASN A 55 -8.20 0.82 13.49
CA ASN A 55 -8.20 1.71 12.34
C ASN A 55 -7.09 1.35 11.35
N MET A 56 -5.91 0.95 11.82
CA MET A 56 -4.83 0.50 10.94
C MET A 56 -5.14 -0.84 10.26
N LEU A 57 -5.66 -1.82 11.03
CA LEU A 57 -6.10 -3.08 10.45
C LEU A 57 -7.21 -2.87 9.41
N ASN A 58 -8.13 -1.95 9.68
CA ASN A 58 -9.20 -1.58 8.76
C ASN A 58 -8.69 -0.98 7.46
N LEU A 59 -7.59 -0.21 7.47
CA LEU A 59 -7.00 0.33 6.26
C LEU A 59 -6.55 -0.79 5.29
N VAL A 60 -5.85 -1.78 5.82
CA VAL A 60 -5.29 -2.87 5.01
C VAL A 60 -6.33 -3.93 4.68
N SER A 61 -7.33 -4.13 5.55
CA SER A 61 -8.45 -5.06 5.32
C SER A 61 -9.60 -4.47 4.51
N GLY A 62 -9.51 -3.20 4.14
CA GLY A 62 -10.58 -2.53 3.41
C GLY A 62 -11.86 -2.33 4.21
N ASN A 63 -11.76 -2.02 5.50
CA ASN A 63 -12.87 -1.87 6.46
C ASN A 63 -13.58 -3.19 6.86
N ALA A 64 -13.06 -4.33 6.45
CA ALA A 64 -13.64 -5.63 6.73
C ALA A 64 -13.59 -6.00 8.22
N MET A 65 -12.61 -5.42 8.95
CA MET A 65 -12.38 -5.70 10.37
C MET A 65 -13.47 -5.13 11.28
N ASN A 66 -14.09 -4.01 10.90
CA ASN A 66 -15.20 -3.43 11.66
C ASN A 66 -16.37 -4.40 11.84
N ASN A 67 -16.61 -5.27 10.86
CA ASN A 67 -17.66 -6.28 10.90
C ASN A 67 -17.15 -7.66 11.29
N PHE A 68 -15.85 -7.80 11.59
CA PHE A 68 -15.17 -9.08 11.77
C PHE A 68 -15.60 -10.09 10.69
N SER A 69 -15.49 -9.65 9.43
CA SER A 69 -15.94 -10.43 8.27
C SER A 69 -14.93 -11.52 7.91
N ILE A 70 -15.32 -12.44 7.03
CA ILE A 70 -14.39 -13.45 6.49
C ILE A 70 -13.16 -12.85 5.83
N PHE A 71 -13.23 -11.58 5.37
CA PHE A 71 -12.13 -10.83 4.76
C PHE A 71 -11.38 -9.89 5.73
N SER A 72 -11.59 -10.04 7.05
CA SER A 72 -11.01 -9.14 8.07
C SER A 72 -9.49 -9.08 8.06
N MET A 73 -8.80 -10.18 7.70
CA MET A 73 -7.35 -10.18 7.53
C MET A 73 -6.89 -9.41 6.28
N GLY A 74 -7.79 -9.23 5.31
CA GLY A 74 -7.50 -8.56 4.04
C GLY A 74 -6.27 -9.13 3.33
N VAL A 75 -5.45 -8.24 2.79
CA VAL A 75 -4.19 -8.56 2.09
C VAL A 75 -2.96 -8.49 3.01
N SER A 76 -3.12 -8.19 4.31
CA SER A 76 -2.01 -7.97 5.25
C SER A 76 -1.03 -9.15 5.32
N PRO A 77 -1.47 -10.43 5.47
CA PRO A 77 -0.55 -11.57 5.50
C PRO A 77 0.24 -11.75 4.21
N TYR A 78 -0.39 -11.45 3.06
CA TYR A 78 0.27 -11.49 1.75
C TYR A 78 1.35 -10.41 1.63
N ILE A 79 1.08 -9.18 2.07
CA ILE A 79 2.07 -8.10 2.07
C ILE A 79 3.28 -8.51 2.90
N THR A 80 3.06 -9.01 4.13
CA THR A 80 4.12 -9.48 5.01
C THR A 80 4.93 -10.62 4.38
N ALA A 81 4.27 -11.60 3.78
CA ALA A 81 4.91 -12.71 3.06
C ALA A 81 5.76 -12.20 1.88
N SER A 82 5.23 -11.26 1.12
CA SER A 82 5.94 -10.63 -0.01
C SER A 82 7.21 -9.90 0.44
N ILE A 83 7.16 -9.19 1.59
CA ILE A 83 8.33 -8.55 2.19
C ILE A 83 9.40 -9.58 2.52
N ILE A 84 9.00 -10.66 3.22
CA ILE A 84 9.93 -11.74 3.62
C ILE A 84 10.60 -12.34 2.39
N VAL A 85 9.83 -12.66 1.35
CA VAL A 85 10.36 -13.24 0.10
C VAL A 85 11.31 -12.28 -0.61
N GLN A 86 10.96 -10.98 -0.67
CA GLN A 86 11.83 -9.96 -1.28
C GLN A 86 13.13 -9.76 -0.48
N LEU A 87 13.08 -9.78 0.85
CA LEU A 87 14.28 -9.74 1.68
C LEU A 87 15.18 -10.96 1.47
N LEU A 88 14.59 -12.16 1.39
CA LEU A 88 15.35 -13.40 1.13
C LEU A 88 15.99 -13.41 -0.26
N GLN A 89 15.46 -12.66 -1.22
CA GLN A 89 16.04 -12.52 -2.56
C GLN A 89 17.34 -11.71 -2.57
N MET A 90 17.58 -10.87 -1.55
CA MET A 90 18.76 -10.00 -1.48
C MET A 90 19.94 -10.72 -0.81
N ASP A 91 20.53 -11.69 -1.52
CA ASP A 91 21.75 -12.42 -1.14
C ASP A 91 21.72 -13.13 0.24
N ILE A 92 20.54 -13.20 0.89
CA ILE A 92 20.38 -13.88 2.18
C ILE A 92 20.30 -15.41 1.97
N TYR A 93 19.55 -15.85 0.94
CA TYR A 93 19.35 -17.26 0.68
C TYR A 93 19.65 -17.63 -0.78
N PRO A 94 20.68 -18.43 -1.07
CA PRO A 94 21.18 -18.66 -2.43
C PRO A 94 20.12 -19.10 -3.45
N LYS A 95 19.17 -19.97 -3.06
CA LYS A 95 18.09 -20.43 -3.97
C LYS A 95 17.18 -19.30 -4.44
N PHE A 96 16.89 -18.31 -3.57
CA PHE A 96 16.07 -17.16 -3.94
C PHE A 96 16.83 -16.23 -4.89
N VAL A 97 18.14 -16.08 -4.70
CA VAL A 97 19.00 -15.31 -5.61
C VAL A 97 19.02 -15.97 -7.01
N GLU A 98 19.16 -17.30 -7.07
CA GLU A 98 19.11 -18.04 -8.33
C GLU A 98 17.75 -17.86 -9.05
N TRP A 99 16.62 -17.91 -8.31
CA TRP A 99 15.31 -17.65 -8.89
C TRP A 99 15.21 -16.24 -9.47
N GLY A 100 15.82 -15.23 -8.83
CA GLY A 100 15.87 -13.84 -9.33
C GLY A 100 16.57 -13.72 -10.69
N LYS A 101 17.46 -14.67 -11.04
CA LYS A 101 18.17 -14.74 -12.33
C LYS A 101 17.39 -15.50 -13.41
N GLN A 102 16.37 -16.31 -13.03
CA GLN A 102 15.61 -17.18 -13.94
C GLN A 102 14.46 -16.47 -14.70
N GLY A 103 14.31 -15.14 -14.59
CA GLY A 103 13.26 -14.37 -15.29
C GLY A 103 11.84 -14.80 -14.90
N GLU A 104 10.97 -15.09 -15.88
CA GLU A 104 9.56 -15.45 -15.62
C GLU A 104 9.39 -16.75 -14.81
N VAL A 105 10.25 -17.73 -15.01
CA VAL A 105 10.19 -18.99 -14.25
C VAL A 105 10.50 -18.73 -12.78
N GLY A 106 11.47 -17.87 -12.50
CA GLY A 106 11.81 -17.44 -11.15
C GLY A 106 10.67 -16.67 -10.49
N LEU A 107 10.03 -15.74 -11.21
CA LEU A 107 8.87 -14.99 -10.72
C LEU A 107 7.71 -15.90 -10.31
N ARG A 108 7.43 -16.95 -11.08
CA ARG A 108 6.41 -17.95 -10.72
C ARG A 108 6.74 -18.67 -9.41
N LYS A 109 8.02 -19.03 -9.21
CA LYS A 109 8.48 -19.65 -7.95
C LYS A 109 8.38 -18.70 -6.76
N PHE A 110 8.71 -17.41 -6.95
CA PHE A 110 8.53 -16.39 -5.92
C PHE A 110 7.06 -16.23 -5.52
N ASN A 111 6.16 -16.11 -6.48
CA ASN A 111 4.74 -16.00 -6.22
C ASN A 111 4.21 -17.24 -5.48
N GLN A 112 4.67 -18.42 -5.85
CA GLN A 112 4.30 -19.67 -5.16
C GLN A 112 4.82 -19.69 -3.71
N ALA A 113 6.08 -19.32 -3.47
CA ALA A 113 6.65 -19.22 -2.12
C ALA A 113 5.89 -18.20 -1.27
N THR A 114 5.58 -17.03 -1.85
CA THR A 114 4.78 -16.00 -1.18
C THR A 114 3.42 -16.52 -0.75
N ARG A 115 2.72 -17.28 -1.61
CA ARG A 115 1.41 -17.89 -1.26
C ARG A 115 1.52 -18.86 -0.10
N TYR A 116 2.54 -19.73 -0.06
CA TYR A 116 2.72 -20.66 1.06
C TYR A 116 3.02 -19.94 2.37
N ILE A 117 3.90 -18.94 2.34
CA ILE A 117 4.21 -18.12 3.52
C ILE A 117 2.97 -17.34 3.96
N THR A 118 2.18 -16.81 3.02
CA THR A 118 0.91 -16.13 3.30
C THR A 118 -0.05 -17.03 4.06
N LEU A 119 -0.18 -18.30 3.66
CA LEU A 119 -1.08 -19.26 4.32
C LEU A 119 -0.69 -19.45 5.79
N VAL A 120 0.60 -19.67 6.06
CA VAL A 120 1.09 -19.88 7.43
C VAL A 120 0.92 -18.60 8.27
N LEU A 121 1.31 -17.45 7.72
CA LEU A 121 1.20 -16.16 8.41
C LEU A 121 -0.26 -15.79 8.67
N ALA A 122 -1.15 -15.97 7.69
CA ALA A 122 -2.58 -15.70 7.84
C ALA A 122 -3.18 -16.54 8.97
N PHE A 123 -2.82 -17.81 9.07
CA PHE A 123 -3.32 -18.69 10.12
C PHE A 123 -2.84 -18.26 11.51
N VAL A 124 -1.55 -17.97 11.68
CA VAL A 124 -0.99 -17.51 12.94
C VAL A 124 -1.57 -16.14 13.34
N GLN A 125 -1.62 -15.19 12.40
CA GLN A 125 -2.15 -13.86 12.67
C GLN A 125 -3.64 -13.86 12.96
N SER A 126 -4.45 -14.69 12.29
CA SER A 126 -5.90 -14.77 12.52
C SER A 126 -6.23 -15.27 13.94
N ILE A 127 -5.56 -16.31 14.40
CA ILE A 127 -5.68 -16.78 15.80
C ILE A 127 -5.23 -15.67 16.75
N GLY A 128 -4.09 -15.02 16.43
CA GLY A 128 -3.52 -13.93 17.19
C GLY A 128 -4.49 -12.77 17.40
N ILE A 129 -5.05 -12.27 16.33
CA ILE A 129 -6.00 -11.15 16.36
C ILE A 129 -7.27 -11.53 17.12
N THR A 130 -7.84 -12.71 16.84
CA THR A 130 -9.08 -13.17 17.51
C THR A 130 -8.89 -13.28 19.03
N ALA A 131 -7.77 -13.83 19.47
CA ALA A 131 -7.50 -13.97 20.89
C ALA A 131 -7.17 -12.62 21.55
N SER A 132 -6.43 -11.73 20.87
CA SER A 132 -6.17 -10.37 21.37
C SER A 132 -7.46 -9.58 21.57
N PHE A 133 -8.39 -9.64 20.65
CA PHE A 133 -9.68 -8.95 20.80
C PHE A 133 -10.55 -9.55 21.88
N ASN A 134 -10.48 -10.85 22.09
CA ASN A 134 -11.22 -11.48 23.18
C ASN A 134 -10.68 -11.09 24.55
N THR A 135 -9.40 -10.73 24.67
CA THR A 135 -8.79 -10.25 25.93
C THR A 135 -8.99 -8.76 26.16
N LEU A 136 -9.13 -7.97 25.10
CA LEU A 136 -9.29 -6.51 25.16
C LEU A 136 -10.75 -6.06 25.35
N SER A 137 -11.72 -6.86 24.91
CA SER A 137 -13.14 -6.54 25.04
C SER A 137 -13.64 -6.84 26.45
N SER A 138 -14.45 -5.95 27.03
CA SER A 138 -15.15 -6.17 28.29
C SER A 138 -16.22 -7.27 28.19
N ILE A 139 -16.72 -7.51 26.98
CA ILE A 139 -17.64 -8.60 26.64
C ILE A 139 -16.88 -9.56 25.73
N SER A 140 -16.93 -10.87 26.00
CA SER A 140 -16.22 -11.87 25.21
C SER A 140 -16.60 -11.76 23.72
N LEU A 141 -15.61 -11.52 22.85
CA LEU A 141 -15.79 -11.44 21.39
C LEU A 141 -16.29 -12.79 20.85
N VAL A 142 -15.72 -13.86 21.33
CA VAL A 142 -16.07 -15.23 20.94
C VAL A 142 -17.14 -15.76 21.89
N LYS A 143 -18.30 -16.17 21.37
CA LYS A 143 -19.43 -16.68 22.17
C LYS A 143 -19.05 -17.86 23.05
N THR A 144 -18.23 -18.76 22.55
CA THR A 144 -17.72 -19.94 23.25
C THR A 144 -16.20 -20.01 23.09
N PRO A 145 -15.40 -19.54 24.04
CA PRO A 145 -13.95 -19.45 23.92
C PRO A 145 -13.27 -20.82 24.13
N ASN A 146 -13.46 -21.73 23.18
CA ASN A 146 -12.83 -23.05 23.13
C ASN A 146 -11.73 -23.08 22.06
N VAL A 147 -10.71 -23.92 22.23
CA VAL A 147 -9.62 -24.11 21.24
C VAL A 147 -10.19 -24.43 19.85
N SER A 148 -11.21 -25.26 19.78
CA SER A 148 -11.90 -25.61 18.53
C SER A 148 -12.50 -24.39 17.85
N THR A 149 -13.09 -23.45 18.59
CA THR A 149 -13.68 -22.22 18.03
C THR A 149 -12.61 -21.28 17.50
N TYR A 150 -11.47 -21.13 18.20
CA TYR A 150 -10.34 -20.33 17.70
C TYR A 150 -9.74 -20.93 16.43
N LEU A 151 -9.59 -22.25 16.36
CA LEU A 151 -9.11 -22.93 15.15
C LEU A 151 -10.09 -22.76 13.98
N LEU A 152 -11.40 -22.85 14.24
CA LEU A 152 -12.43 -22.65 13.24
C LEU A 152 -12.41 -21.20 12.70
N ILE A 153 -12.40 -20.21 13.59
CA ILE A 153 -12.29 -18.81 13.19
C ILE A 153 -10.98 -18.57 12.44
N GLY A 154 -9.86 -19.12 12.92
CA GLY A 154 -8.55 -19.04 12.29
C GLY A 154 -8.54 -19.59 10.86
N THR A 155 -9.15 -20.74 10.64
CA THR A 155 -9.27 -21.34 9.28
C THR A 155 -10.15 -20.52 8.36
N ILE A 156 -11.29 -20.00 8.86
CA ILE A 156 -12.20 -19.16 8.05
C ILE A 156 -11.50 -17.87 7.62
N LEU A 157 -10.83 -17.16 8.55
CA LEU A 157 -10.11 -15.92 8.25
C LEU A 157 -8.93 -16.15 7.30
N THR A 158 -8.23 -17.29 7.46
CA THR A 158 -7.13 -17.69 6.57
C THR A 158 -7.65 -17.93 5.16
N ALA A 159 -8.73 -18.69 5.01
CA ALA A 159 -9.37 -18.92 3.73
C ALA A 159 -9.82 -17.60 3.08
N GLY A 160 -10.42 -16.70 3.88
CA GLY A 160 -10.81 -15.36 3.44
C GLY A 160 -9.61 -14.54 2.92
N SER A 161 -8.49 -14.53 3.63
CA SER A 161 -7.28 -13.82 3.20
C SER A 161 -6.70 -14.38 1.90
N ILE A 162 -6.71 -15.70 1.71
CA ILE A 162 -6.27 -16.34 0.46
C ILE A 162 -7.19 -15.95 -0.70
N ILE A 163 -8.52 -15.93 -0.47
CA ILE A 163 -9.48 -15.49 -1.49
C ILE A 163 -9.24 -14.04 -1.87
N VAL A 164 -9.04 -13.13 -0.90
CA VAL A 164 -8.76 -11.72 -1.16
C VAL A 164 -7.45 -11.55 -1.95
N THR A 165 -6.41 -12.31 -1.59
CA THR A 165 -5.14 -12.31 -2.33
C THR A 165 -5.34 -12.77 -3.77
N TRP A 166 -6.10 -13.85 -3.97
CA TRP A 166 -6.44 -14.35 -5.30
C TRP A 166 -7.25 -13.34 -6.12
N LEU A 167 -8.22 -12.64 -5.50
CA LEU A 167 -8.95 -11.55 -6.14
C LEU A 167 -8.01 -10.42 -6.58
N GLY A 168 -7.03 -10.06 -5.75
CA GLY A 168 -5.98 -9.11 -6.10
C GLY A 168 -5.14 -9.57 -7.30
N GLU A 169 -4.71 -10.82 -7.32
CA GLU A 169 -3.97 -11.39 -8.45
C GLU A 169 -4.82 -11.37 -9.74
N GLN A 170 -6.12 -11.70 -9.68
CA GLN A 170 -7.01 -11.61 -10.85
C GLN A 170 -7.11 -10.17 -11.40
N ILE A 171 -7.15 -9.15 -10.53
CA ILE A 171 -7.13 -7.75 -10.98
C ILE A 171 -5.80 -7.45 -11.68
N THR A 172 -4.67 -7.89 -11.12
CA THR A 172 -3.35 -7.64 -11.71
C THR A 172 -3.21 -8.31 -13.08
N ASP A 173 -3.69 -9.53 -13.24
CA ASP A 173 -3.54 -10.30 -14.48
C ASP A 173 -4.52 -9.87 -15.58
N LYS A 174 -5.80 -9.73 -15.24
CA LYS A 174 -6.89 -9.53 -16.21
C LYS A 174 -7.53 -8.15 -16.16
N GLY A 175 -7.31 -7.43 -15.08
CA GLY A 175 -7.90 -6.13 -14.82
C GLY A 175 -6.98 -4.98 -15.20
N PHE A 176 -7.00 -3.98 -14.34
CA PHE A 176 -6.34 -2.70 -14.48
C PHE A 176 -5.73 -2.31 -13.12
N GLY A 177 -4.46 -1.90 -13.15
CA GLY A 177 -3.71 -1.52 -11.95
C GLY A 177 -3.09 -2.71 -11.21
N ASN A 178 -2.42 -2.41 -10.10
CA ASN A 178 -1.95 -3.40 -9.14
C ASN A 178 -3.14 -3.85 -8.27
N GLY A 179 -3.51 -5.13 -8.34
CA GLY A 179 -4.72 -5.62 -7.70
C GLY A 179 -4.73 -5.49 -6.18
N VAL A 180 -3.60 -5.72 -5.51
CA VAL A 180 -3.48 -5.53 -4.06
C VAL A 180 -3.71 -4.07 -3.68
N SER A 181 -3.07 -3.14 -4.39
CA SER A 181 -3.28 -1.70 -4.21
C SER A 181 -4.71 -1.27 -4.48
N MET A 182 -5.37 -1.86 -5.49
CA MET A 182 -6.77 -1.59 -5.83
C MET A 182 -7.75 -2.07 -4.76
N ILE A 183 -7.48 -3.20 -4.12
CA ILE A 183 -8.29 -3.69 -2.99
C ILE A 183 -8.17 -2.73 -1.79
N ILE A 184 -6.95 -2.31 -1.43
CA ILE A 184 -6.72 -1.34 -0.35
C ILE A 184 -7.38 0.00 -0.70
N PHE A 185 -7.18 0.49 -1.92
CA PHE A 185 -7.82 1.70 -2.44
C PHE A 185 -9.34 1.67 -2.32
N SER A 186 -9.98 0.56 -2.68
CA SER A 186 -11.42 0.40 -2.53
C SER A 186 -11.86 0.49 -1.06
N GLY A 187 -11.02 -0.04 -0.14
CA GLY A 187 -11.21 0.04 1.31
C GLY A 187 -11.21 1.47 1.82
N ILE A 188 -10.22 2.22 1.39
CA ILE A 188 -10.06 3.62 1.78
C ILE A 188 -11.24 4.46 1.27
N ILE A 189 -11.63 4.29 0.00
CA ILE A 189 -12.79 5.03 -0.56
C ILE A 189 -14.07 4.74 0.23
N ALA A 190 -14.30 3.50 0.63
CA ALA A 190 -15.51 3.16 1.38
C ALA A 190 -15.51 3.67 2.83
N SER A 191 -14.36 4.07 3.38
CA SER A 191 -14.29 4.70 4.70
C SER A 191 -14.58 6.20 4.66
N ILE A 192 -14.46 6.85 3.49
CA ILE A 192 -14.64 8.29 3.31
C ILE A 192 -16.03 8.79 3.77
N PRO A 193 -17.17 8.15 3.39
CA PRO A 193 -18.48 8.61 3.87
C PRO A 193 -18.61 8.56 5.40
N LYS A 194 -18.09 7.51 6.05
CA LYS A 194 -18.10 7.38 7.51
C LYS A 194 -17.26 8.49 8.16
N MET A 195 -16.12 8.84 7.57
CA MET A 195 -15.29 9.93 8.07
C MET A 195 -16.03 11.26 8.04
N PHE A 196 -16.73 11.57 6.95
CA PHE A 196 -17.54 12.80 6.87
C PHE A 196 -18.66 12.82 7.91
N SER A 197 -19.36 11.71 8.13
CA SER A 197 -20.38 11.64 9.19
C SER A 197 -19.77 11.83 10.59
N THR A 198 -18.62 11.25 10.87
CA THR A 198 -17.93 11.45 12.16
C THR A 198 -17.48 12.89 12.35
N ILE A 199 -16.93 13.55 11.32
CA ILE A 199 -16.58 14.97 11.39
C ILE A 199 -17.84 15.82 11.68
N TYR A 200 -18.96 15.51 11.02
CA TYR A 200 -20.20 16.23 11.25
C TYR A 200 -20.72 16.03 12.69
N GLU A 201 -20.71 14.80 13.18
CA GLU A 201 -21.16 14.49 14.55
C GLU A 201 -20.25 15.13 15.62
N ASP A 202 -18.93 15.02 15.48
CA ASP A 202 -17.96 15.51 16.47
C ASP A 202 -17.89 17.04 16.52
N PHE A 203 -17.99 17.72 15.37
CA PHE A 203 -17.79 19.18 15.29
C PHE A 203 -19.07 20.01 15.19
N PHE A 204 -20.24 19.41 14.90
CA PHE A 204 -21.49 20.16 14.73
C PHE A 204 -22.65 19.67 15.60
N VAL A 205 -22.71 18.34 15.91
CA VAL A 205 -23.80 17.78 16.72
C VAL A 205 -23.44 17.76 18.20
N ASN A 206 -22.25 17.27 18.55
CA ASN A 206 -21.83 17.06 19.95
C ASN A 206 -21.11 18.26 20.56
N VAL A 207 -21.16 19.43 19.93
CA VAL A 207 -20.46 20.64 20.40
C VAL A 207 -21.28 21.40 21.41
N ARG A 208 -20.62 21.86 22.51
CA ARG A 208 -21.24 22.72 23.50
C ARG A 208 -21.62 24.12 22.92
N SER A 209 -22.74 24.63 23.35
CA SER A 209 -23.20 25.97 22.94
C SER A 209 -22.14 27.03 23.27
N GLY A 210 -21.53 27.63 22.25
CA GLY A 210 -20.46 28.63 22.36
C GLY A 210 -19.14 28.23 21.69
N GLU A 211 -18.89 26.96 21.37
CA GLU A 211 -17.66 26.51 20.69
C GLU A 211 -17.83 26.30 19.17
N LEU A 212 -18.99 26.61 18.60
CA LEU A 212 -19.28 26.42 17.16
C LEU A 212 -18.26 27.14 16.26
N THR A 213 -17.87 28.38 16.63
CA THR A 213 -16.88 29.14 15.85
C THR A 213 -15.52 28.41 15.79
N ARG A 214 -15.08 27.82 16.91
CA ARG A 214 -13.87 27.03 16.97
C ARG A 214 -13.98 25.77 16.09
N SER A 215 -15.13 25.11 16.08
CA SER A 215 -15.40 23.94 15.24
C SER A 215 -15.32 24.26 13.76
N TYR A 216 -15.90 25.39 13.33
CA TYR A 216 -15.78 25.84 11.93
C TYR A 216 -14.32 26.08 11.52
N ILE A 217 -13.53 26.72 12.39
CA ILE A 217 -12.11 26.99 12.13
C ILE A 217 -11.33 25.68 12.01
N ILE A 218 -11.56 24.71 12.91
CA ILE A 218 -10.90 23.40 12.89
C ILE A 218 -11.25 22.63 11.62
N VAL A 219 -12.53 22.56 11.25
CA VAL A 219 -12.97 21.86 10.03
C VAL A 219 -12.40 22.53 8.78
N ALA A 220 -12.41 23.85 8.70
CA ALA A 220 -11.79 24.59 7.60
C ALA A 220 -10.28 24.30 7.51
N LEU A 221 -9.57 24.28 8.64
CA LEU A 221 -8.15 23.94 8.71
C LEU A 221 -7.89 22.50 8.24
N LEU A 222 -8.72 21.53 8.68
CA LEU A 222 -8.60 20.13 8.25
C LEU A 222 -8.77 20.00 6.72
N ILE A 223 -9.72 20.70 6.13
CA ILE A 223 -9.93 20.71 4.67
C ILE A 223 -8.70 21.29 3.96
N VAL A 224 -8.20 22.44 4.42
CA VAL A 224 -7.03 23.10 3.81
C VAL A 224 -5.79 22.21 3.93
N VAL A 225 -5.53 21.63 5.09
CA VAL A 225 -4.40 20.71 5.30
C VAL A 225 -4.56 19.45 4.45
N GLY A 226 -5.76 18.86 4.38
CA GLY A 226 -6.05 17.71 3.53
C GLY A 226 -5.77 18.00 2.04
N LEU A 227 -6.26 19.13 1.54
CA LEU A 227 -6.00 19.57 0.15
C LEU A 227 -4.51 19.85 -0.09
N ALA A 228 -3.82 20.45 0.87
CA ALA A 228 -2.38 20.69 0.78
C ALA A 228 -1.60 19.36 0.70
N ILE A 229 -1.96 18.36 1.52
CA ILE A 229 -1.37 17.02 1.48
C ILE A 229 -1.61 16.37 0.11
N VAL A 230 -2.85 16.42 -0.40
CA VAL A 230 -3.19 15.86 -1.72
C VAL A 230 -2.36 16.54 -2.82
N PHE A 231 -2.29 17.86 -2.82
CA PHE A 231 -1.53 18.62 -3.81
C PHE A 231 -0.03 18.28 -3.77
N PHE A 232 0.56 18.33 -2.58
CA PHE A 232 1.99 18.08 -2.39
C PHE A 232 2.37 16.63 -2.71
N THR A 233 1.53 15.67 -2.31
CA THR A 233 1.72 14.26 -2.64
C THR A 233 1.65 14.02 -4.15
N THR A 234 0.65 14.60 -4.82
CA THR A 234 0.51 14.48 -6.28
C THR A 234 1.70 15.08 -7.00
N PHE A 235 2.16 16.26 -6.56
CA PHE A 235 3.32 16.92 -7.14
C PHE A 235 4.59 16.08 -7.05
N VAL A 236 4.90 15.54 -5.86
CA VAL A 236 6.10 14.71 -5.66
C VAL A 236 6.01 13.37 -6.37
N GLN A 237 4.82 12.73 -6.39
CA GLN A 237 4.62 11.43 -7.05
C GLN A 237 4.67 11.51 -8.58
N GLN A 238 4.36 12.67 -9.16
CA GLN A 238 4.48 12.91 -10.60
C GLN A 238 5.85 13.42 -11.02
N ALA A 239 6.64 13.94 -10.08
CA ALA A 239 7.96 14.48 -10.37
C ALA A 239 8.92 13.40 -10.88
N GLU A 240 9.56 13.68 -12.01
CA GLU A 240 10.50 12.78 -12.67
C GLU A 240 11.82 13.52 -12.95
N TYR A 241 12.93 12.84 -12.66
CA TYR A 241 14.26 13.29 -13.05
C TYR A 241 14.61 12.68 -14.40
N GLN A 242 14.83 13.51 -15.42
CA GLN A 242 15.08 13.09 -16.79
C GLN A 242 16.60 12.99 -17.03
N ILE A 243 17.11 11.77 -17.21
CA ILE A 243 18.52 11.54 -17.55
C ILE A 243 18.65 11.56 -19.08
N PRO A 244 19.47 12.45 -19.68
CA PRO A 244 19.69 12.43 -21.11
C PRO A 244 20.44 11.17 -21.51
N ILE A 245 19.96 10.52 -22.59
CA ILE A 245 20.58 9.32 -23.17
C ILE A 245 20.82 9.59 -24.65
N GLN A 246 21.97 9.12 -25.15
CA GLN A 246 22.31 9.15 -26.57
C GLN A 246 22.44 7.72 -27.11
N TYR A 247 22.01 7.51 -28.34
CA TYR A 247 22.14 6.25 -29.06
C TYR A 247 23.34 6.28 -29.98
N THR A 248 24.12 5.20 -30.01
CA THR A 248 25.30 5.07 -30.89
C THR A 248 24.92 4.81 -32.34
N LYS A 249 23.74 4.20 -32.54
CA LYS A 249 23.22 3.93 -33.92
C LYS A 249 22.30 5.07 -34.35
N LEU A 250 22.69 5.78 -35.38
CA LEU A 250 21.84 6.71 -36.13
C LEU A 250 20.83 5.89 -36.96
N VAL A 251 19.59 5.82 -36.47
CA VAL A 251 18.46 5.36 -37.31
C VAL A 251 17.93 6.58 -38.01
N GLN A 252 17.93 6.54 -39.36
CA GLN A 252 17.39 7.65 -40.19
C GLN A 252 15.95 7.95 -39.74
N GLY A 253 15.72 9.20 -39.29
CA GLY A 253 14.41 9.66 -38.84
C GLY A 253 14.10 9.52 -37.33
N ALA A 254 14.96 8.89 -36.52
CA ALA A 254 14.79 8.85 -35.08
C ALA A 254 15.59 9.94 -34.35
N PRO A 255 15.07 10.57 -33.29
CA PRO A 255 15.83 11.54 -32.52
C PRO A 255 17.05 10.87 -31.89
N THR A 256 18.21 11.45 -32.08
CA THR A 256 19.52 10.96 -31.55
C THR A 256 19.62 11.03 -30.04
N SER A 257 18.78 11.80 -29.39
CA SER A 257 18.72 12.00 -27.95
C SER A 257 17.33 11.61 -27.41
N SER A 258 17.34 10.87 -26.32
CA SER A 258 16.15 10.49 -25.57
C SER A 258 16.40 10.73 -24.08
N TYR A 259 15.39 10.57 -23.26
CA TYR A 259 15.50 10.73 -21.82
C TYR A 259 15.07 9.45 -21.12
N LEU A 260 15.82 9.06 -20.09
CA LEU A 260 15.40 8.02 -19.13
C LEU A 260 14.71 8.72 -17.96
N PRO A 261 13.37 8.62 -17.83
CA PRO A 261 12.66 9.21 -16.72
C PRO A 261 12.85 8.35 -15.46
N LEU A 262 13.34 8.95 -14.38
CA LEU A 262 13.37 8.34 -13.05
C LEU A 262 12.45 9.13 -12.14
N LYS A 263 11.51 8.46 -11.48
CA LYS A 263 10.64 9.09 -10.49
C LYS A 263 11.48 9.63 -9.32
N VAL A 264 11.11 10.78 -8.76
CA VAL A 264 11.74 11.34 -7.54
C VAL A 264 11.52 10.41 -6.35
N ASN A 265 10.35 9.76 -6.30
CA ASN A 265 10.08 8.68 -5.37
C ASN A 265 9.93 7.34 -6.13
N PRO A 266 11.04 6.63 -6.46
CA PRO A 266 10.96 5.37 -7.19
C PRO A 266 10.27 4.27 -6.40
N ALA A 267 10.42 4.29 -5.08
CA ALA A 267 9.82 3.31 -4.18
C ALA A 267 8.29 3.41 -4.07
N GLY A 268 7.68 4.53 -4.49
CA GLY A 268 6.23 4.74 -4.39
C GLY A 268 5.75 4.75 -2.94
N VAL A 269 4.63 4.10 -2.67
CA VAL A 269 4.03 3.99 -1.31
C VAL A 269 4.36 2.67 -0.61
N ILE A 270 5.00 1.73 -1.29
CA ILE A 270 5.27 0.39 -0.77
C ILE A 270 6.08 0.42 0.54
N PRO A 271 7.11 1.27 0.73
CA PRO A 271 7.84 1.37 1.99
C PRO A 271 6.95 1.69 3.19
N VAL A 272 5.93 2.53 2.99
CA VAL A 272 4.98 2.90 4.05
C VAL A 272 4.08 1.73 4.41
N ILE A 273 3.60 0.98 3.40
CA ILE A 273 2.82 -0.25 3.61
C ILE A 273 3.67 -1.31 4.34
N PHE A 274 4.95 -1.43 3.99
CA PHE A 274 5.87 -2.35 4.66
C PHE A 274 6.12 -1.97 6.12
N ALA A 275 6.42 -0.69 6.38
CA ALA A 275 6.60 -0.20 7.73
C ALA A 275 5.35 -0.41 8.58
N SER A 276 4.15 -0.13 8.05
CA SER A 276 2.89 -0.37 8.75
C SER A 276 2.64 -1.85 9.03
N SER A 277 2.93 -2.74 8.08
CA SER A 277 2.76 -4.18 8.25
C SER A 277 3.69 -4.74 9.35
N ILE A 278 4.97 -4.31 9.38
CA ILE A 278 5.93 -4.74 10.40
C ILE A 278 5.55 -4.23 11.79
N THR A 279 5.05 -3.00 11.92
CA THR A 279 4.60 -2.48 13.22
C THR A 279 3.29 -3.11 13.68
N THR A 280 2.46 -3.59 12.77
CA THR A 280 1.18 -4.26 13.09
C THR A 280 1.40 -5.67 13.65
N ILE A 281 2.38 -6.44 13.16
CA ILE A 281 2.66 -7.82 13.61
C ILE A 281 2.92 -7.90 15.13
N PRO A 282 3.88 -7.15 15.70
CA PRO A 282 4.11 -7.16 17.13
C PRO A 282 2.88 -6.69 17.91
N SER A 283 2.18 -5.67 17.44
CA SER A 283 0.98 -5.16 18.11
C SER A 283 -0.15 -6.20 18.21
N THR A 284 -0.20 -7.18 17.29
CA THR A 284 -1.14 -8.30 17.35
C THR A 284 -0.68 -9.45 18.24
N ILE A 285 0.63 -9.65 18.39
CA ILE A 285 1.20 -10.80 19.12
C ILE A 285 1.50 -10.44 20.58
N LEU A 286 1.99 -9.23 20.85
CA LEU A 286 2.41 -8.79 22.18
C LEU A 286 1.33 -8.88 23.29
N PRO A 287 0.03 -8.62 23.01
CA PRO A 287 -1.01 -8.77 24.03
C PRO A 287 -1.11 -10.18 24.66
N PHE A 288 -0.66 -11.23 23.96
CA PHE A 288 -0.60 -12.59 24.51
C PHE A 288 0.45 -12.75 25.62
N PHE A 289 1.47 -11.93 25.56
CA PHE A 289 2.61 -11.97 26.47
C PHE A 289 2.59 -10.81 27.47
N SER A 290 1.41 -10.24 27.75
CA SER A 290 1.23 -9.05 28.61
C SER A 290 1.82 -9.20 30.05
N LYS A 291 2.07 -10.42 30.49
CA LYS A 291 2.72 -10.70 31.78
C LYS A 291 4.24 -10.49 31.80
N VAL A 292 4.84 -10.26 30.64
CA VAL A 292 6.30 -10.12 30.49
C VAL A 292 6.66 -8.65 30.34
N THR A 293 7.25 -8.07 31.36
CA THR A 293 7.49 -6.61 31.51
C THR A 293 8.32 -6.00 30.40
N TRP A 294 9.33 -6.69 29.85
CA TRP A 294 10.13 -6.14 28.74
C TRP A 294 9.36 -6.06 27.41
N LEU A 295 8.34 -6.90 27.22
CA LEU A 295 7.46 -6.89 26.04
C LEU A 295 6.48 -5.71 26.07
N SER A 296 6.07 -5.22 27.25
CA SER A 296 5.26 -4.01 27.36
C SER A 296 6.04 -2.76 26.93
N HIS A 297 7.36 -2.72 27.18
CA HIS A 297 8.23 -1.66 26.65
C HIS A 297 8.36 -1.70 25.13
N LEU A 298 8.47 -2.90 24.54
CA LEU A 298 8.46 -3.06 23.09
C LEU A 298 7.13 -2.63 22.47
N GLN A 299 6.01 -2.92 23.13
CA GLN A 299 4.70 -2.45 22.67
C GLN A 299 4.62 -0.92 22.65
N GLY A 300 5.16 -0.25 23.68
CA GLY A 300 5.28 1.21 23.73
C GLY A 300 6.15 1.78 22.60
N LEU A 301 7.28 1.13 22.29
CA LEU A 301 8.19 1.53 21.20
C LEU A 301 7.59 1.36 19.80
N LEU A 302 6.63 0.46 19.63
CA LEU A 302 5.99 0.17 18.34
C LEU A 302 4.60 0.79 18.20
N SER A 303 4.07 1.38 19.26
CA SER A 303 2.75 2.01 19.25
C SER A 303 2.81 3.41 18.65
N TYR A 304 2.00 3.68 17.61
CA TYR A 304 1.92 4.99 16.94
C TYR A 304 1.49 6.14 17.85
N ASN A 305 0.89 5.85 18.99
CA ASN A 305 0.41 6.85 19.96
C ASN A 305 1.52 7.39 20.86
N THR A 306 2.72 6.81 20.77
CA THR A 306 3.89 7.24 21.56
C THR A 306 4.89 7.97 20.68
N PRO A 307 5.58 9.01 21.18
CA PRO A 307 6.64 9.68 20.41
C PRO A 307 7.75 8.72 19.96
N SER A 308 8.09 7.72 20.79
CA SER A 308 9.05 6.67 20.45
C SER A 308 8.59 5.80 19.29
N GLY A 309 7.30 5.43 19.26
CA GLY A 309 6.72 4.66 18.17
C GLY A 309 6.67 5.43 16.84
N MET A 310 6.39 6.74 16.89
CA MET A 310 6.48 7.60 15.70
C MET A 310 7.90 7.64 15.12
N ILE A 311 8.91 7.78 15.98
CA ILE A 311 10.32 7.78 15.55
C ILE A 311 10.68 6.43 14.94
N THR A 312 10.29 5.32 15.60
CA THR A 312 10.53 3.97 15.09
C THR A 312 9.87 3.77 13.73
N TYR A 313 8.63 4.24 13.56
CA TYR A 313 7.90 4.17 12.30
C TYR A 313 8.58 4.99 11.20
N ALA A 314 9.04 6.21 11.52
CA ALA A 314 9.81 7.04 10.58
C ALA A 314 11.10 6.35 10.13
N ILE A 315 11.86 5.75 11.05
CA ILE A 315 13.09 5.02 10.76
C ILE A 315 12.78 3.83 9.84
N LEU A 316 11.71 3.08 10.09
CA LEU A 316 11.30 1.96 9.23
C LEU A 316 10.93 2.43 7.83
N ILE A 317 10.17 3.54 7.70
CA ILE A 317 9.84 4.11 6.38
C ILE A 317 11.11 4.48 5.62
N ILE A 318 12.05 5.15 6.26
CA ILE A 318 13.32 5.55 5.64
C ILE A 318 14.10 4.31 5.19
N LEU A 319 14.26 3.33 6.07
CA LEU A 319 14.99 2.09 5.78
C LEU A 319 14.36 1.35 4.59
N PHE A 320 13.04 1.15 4.60
CA PHE A 320 12.35 0.48 3.50
C PHE A 320 12.32 1.31 2.21
N SER A 321 12.33 2.63 2.30
CA SER A 321 12.40 3.51 1.12
C SER A 321 13.74 3.33 0.39
N PHE A 322 14.84 3.31 1.11
CA PHE A 322 16.15 3.00 0.52
C PHE A 322 16.17 1.60 -0.05
N PHE A 323 15.77 0.61 0.75
CA PHE A 323 15.71 -0.77 0.35
C PHE A 323 14.94 -0.96 -0.97
N TYR A 324 13.68 -0.49 -1.00
CA TYR A 324 12.79 -0.72 -2.12
C TYR A 324 13.19 0.08 -3.38
N THR A 325 13.81 1.24 -3.22
CA THR A 325 14.34 2.00 -4.36
C THR A 325 15.36 1.17 -5.16
N PHE A 326 16.28 0.46 -4.48
CA PHE A 326 17.27 -0.39 -5.15
C PHE A 326 16.69 -1.70 -5.67
N VAL A 327 15.62 -2.22 -5.07
CA VAL A 327 14.88 -3.37 -5.59
C VAL A 327 14.14 -3.00 -6.87
N GLN A 328 13.47 -1.84 -6.88
CA GLN A 328 12.67 -1.37 -8.01
C GLN A 328 13.51 -0.96 -9.22
N VAL A 329 14.61 -0.24 -8.96
CA VAL A 329 15.52 0.24 -9.99
C VAL A 329 16.91 -0.33 -9.71
N ASN A 330 17.21 -1.48 -10.29
CA ASN A 330 18.53 -2.12 -10.14
C ASN A 330 19.56 -1.39 -11.03
N PRO A 331 20.57 -0.69 -10.44
CA PRO A 331 21.55 0.09 -11.20
C PRO A 331 22.37 -0.76 -12.18
N GLU A 332 22.77 -1.98 -11.77
CA GLU A 332 23.57 -2.90 -12.56
C GLU A 332 22.80 -3.34 -13.81
N LYS A 333 21.56 -3.85 -13.64
CA LYS A 333 20.72 -4.27 -14.76
C LYS A 333 20.38 -3.11 -15.70
N THR A 334 20.17 -1.90 -15.15
CA THR A 334 19.90 -0.70 -15.95
C THR A 334 21.11 -0.31 -16.78
N ALA A 335 22.32 -0.31 -16.19
CA ALA A 335 23.56 -0.01 -16.91
C ALA A 335 23.84 -1.06 -18.00
N GLU A 336 23.62 -2.34 -17.70
CA GLU A 336 23.78 -3.44 -18.67
C GLU A 336 22.78 -3.32 -19.83
N ASN A 337 21.52 -2.99 -19.56
CA ASN A 337 20.51 -2.80 -20.59
C ASN A 337 20.83 -1.60 -21.48
N LEU A 338 21.29 -0.48 -20.93
CA LEU A 338 21.74 0.67 -21.70
C LEU A 338 22.89 0.29 -22.63
N GLN A 339 23.90 -0.46 -22.11
CA GLN A 339 25.03 -0.91 -22.91
C GLN A 339 24.61 -1.86 -24.02
N LYS A 340 23.74 -2.87 -23.73
CA LYS A 340 23.23 -3.82 -24.74
C LYS A 340 22.45 -3.13 -25.86
N ASN A 341 21.71 -2.06 -25.53
CA ASN A 341 20.94 -1.29 -26.49
C ASN A 341 21.78 -0.25 -27.26
N GLY A 342 23.10 -0.19 -27.01
CA GLY A 342 23.98 0.80 -27.64
C GLY A 342 23.67 2.23 -27.22
N SER A 343 23.10 2.40 -26.03
CA SER A 343 22.76 3.70 -25.45
C SER A 343 23.76 4.05 -24.37
N TYR A 344 24.08 5.33 -24.21
CA TYR A 344 24.98 5.81 -23.17
C TYR A 344 24.52 7.15 -22.60
N ILE A 345 24.93 7.42 -21.38
CA ILE A 345 24.72 8.73 -20.72
C ILE A 345 25.88 9.63 -21.13
N PRO A 346 25.62 10.85 -21.65
CA PRO A 346 26.68 11.80 -21.99
C PRO A 346 27.65 12.01 -20.80
N SER A 347 28.94 12.04 -21.09
CA SER A 347 30.01 12.23 -20.10
C SER A 347 30.23 11.06 -19.12
N VAL A 348 29.51 9.93 -19.25
CA VAL A 348 29.69 8.74 -18.41
C VAL A 348 30.06 7.54 -19.28
N ARG A 349 31.15 6.83 -18.93
CA ARG A 349 31.54 5.63 -19.68
C ARG A 349 30.52 4.50 -19.51
N PRO A 350 30.11 3.82 -20.60
CA PRO A 350 29.21 2.69 -20.52
C PRO A 350 29.76 1.56 -19.62
N GLY A 351 28.87 0.84 -18.94
CA GLY A 351 29.21 -0.26 -18.05
C GLY A 351 29.32 0.20 -16.59
N ARG A 352 30.40 -0.14 -15.90
CA ARG A 352 30.57 0.05 -14.44
C ARG A 352 30.47 1.50 -13.96
N GLU A 353 30.93 2.46 -14.77
CA GLU A 353 30.81 3.88 -14.42
C GLU A 353 29.36 4.37 -14.52
N THR A 354 28.58 3.86 -15.48
CA THR A 354 27.14 4.12 -15.57
C THR A 354 26.41 3.55 -14.36
N GLU A 355 26.77 2.35 -13.91
CA GLU A 355 26.22 1.73 -12.69
C GLU A 355 26.48 2.59 -11.45
N LYS A 356 27.73 3.06 -11.25
CA LYS A 356 28.10 3.95 -10.14
C LYS A 356 27.33 5.26 -10.16
N TYR A 357 27.21 5.86 -11.35
CA TYR A 357 26.46 7.09 -11.54
C TYR A 357 24.99 6.90 -11.17
N MET A 358 24.33 5.84 -11.69
CA MET A 358 22.96 5.50 -11.39
C MET A 358 22.76 5.22 -9.89
N SER A 359 23.66 4.47 -9.27
CA SER A 359 23.60 4.18 -7.84
C SER A 359 23.69 5.45 -6.99
N SER A 360 24.60 6.39 -7.34
CA SER A 360 24.72 7.67 -6.66
C SER A 360 23.47 8.53 -6.80
N LEU A 361 22.89 8.56 -8.01
CA LEU A 361 21.65 9.29 -8.29
C LEU A 361 20.47 8.70 -7.52
N LEU A 362 20.32 7.38 -7.54
CA LEU A 362 19.25 6.68 -6.81
C LEU A 362 19.34 6.90 -5.30
N LYS A 363 20.55 6.95 -4.72
CA LYS A 363 20.73 7.30 -3.30
C LYS A 363 20.16 8.68 -2.98
N ARG A 364 20.44 9.68 -3.81
CA ARG A 364 19.93 11.06 -3.63
C ARG A 364 18.41 11.10 -3.77
N LEU A 365 17.85 10.45 -4.79
CA LEU A 365 16.40 10.39 -4.99
C LEU A 365 15.71 9.63 -3.85
N ALA A 366 16.29 8.49 -3.40
CA ALA A 366 15.79 7.74 -2.27
C ALA A 366 15.77 8.56 -0.97
N THR A 367 16.77 9.40 -0.73
CA THR A 367 16.81 10.29 0.45
C THR A 367 15.64 11.28 0.42
N ILE A 368 15.43 11.95 -0.73
CA ILE A 368 14.33 12.91 -0.90
C ILE A 368 12.98 12.19 -0.73
N GLY A 369 12.80 11.04 -1.41
CA GLY A 369 11.60 10.22 -1.32
C GLY A 369 11.33 9.71 0.09
N ALA A 370 12.34 9.25 0.81
CA ALA A 370 12.23 8.75 2.17
C ALA A 370 11.78 9.82 3.18
N VAL A 371 12.39 11.00 3.12
CA VAL A 371 12.02 12.14 3.97
C VAL A 371 10.59 12.59 3.67
N PHE A 372 10.24 12.68 2.39
CA PHE A 372 8.89 13.00 1.95
C PHE A 372 7.86 11.99 2.50
N LEU A 373 8.10 10.68 2.32
CA LEU A 373 7.21 9.63 2.79
C LEU A 373 7.05 9.64 4.31
N ALA A 374 8.16 9.80 5.05
CA ALA A 374 8.14 9.90 6.50
C ALA A 374 7.32 11.12 6.96
N PHE A 375 7.53 12.28 6.36
CA PHE A 375 6.79 13.51 6.68
C PHE A 375 5.28 13.36 6.44
N ILE A 376 4.88 12.92 5.25
CA ILE A 376 3.45 12.77 4.90
C ILE A 376 2.77 11.70 5.75
N SER A 377 3.47 10.61 6.09
CA SER A 377 2.90 9.53 6.91
C SER A 377 2.73 9.95 8.37
N LEU A 378 3.65 10.76 8.91
CA LEU A 378 3.62 11.19 10.32
C LEU A 378 2.77 12.44 10.55
N ALA A 379 2.64 13.33 9.55
CA ALA A 379 1.93 14.60 9.71
C ALA A 379 0.49 14.45 10.24
N PRO A 380 -0.36 13.56 9.73
CA PRO A 380 -1.70 13.37 10.28
C PRO A 380 -1.72 12.71 11.66
N ILE A 381 -0.76 11.82 11.96
CA ILE A 381 -0.65 11.20 13.28
C ILE A 381 -0.27 12.26 14.31
N ALA A 382 0.68 13.13 13.97
CA ALA A 382 1.04 14.28 14.80
C ALA A 382 -0.13 15.25 14.96
N ALA A 383 -0.83 15.61 13.89
CA ALA A 383 -2.00 16.47 13.93
C ALA A 383 -3.10 15.91 14.84
N GLN A 384 -3.35 14.60 14.78
CA GLN A 384 -4.31 13.92 15.66
C GLN A 384 -3.94 14.09 17.13
N GLN A 385 -2.67 13.93 17.48
CA GLN A 385 -2.22 14.06 18.88
C GLN A 385 -2.30 15.51 19.37
N PHE A 386 -1.85 16.48 18.55
CA PHE A 386 -1.88 17.89 18.92
C PHE A 386 -3.30 18.49 18.99
N MET A 387 -4.19 18.05 18.12
CA MET A 387 -5.54 18.59 18.03
C MET A 387 -6.57 17.75 18.82
N HIS A 388 -6.15 16.66 19.47
CA HIS A 388 -7.01 15.70 20.17
C HIS A 388 -8.19 15.21 19.32
N LEU A 389 -7.94 14.95 18.02
CA LEU A 389 -8.96 14.48 17.09
C LEU A 389 -9.28 13.00 17.35
N THR A 390 -10.53 12.64 17.13
CA THR A 390 -10.96 11.24 17.15
C THR A 390 -10.17 10.43 16.10
N SER A 391 -9.75 9.24 16.44
CA SER A 391 -8.94 8.40 15.55
C SER A 391 -9.61 8.07 14.22
N SER A 392 -10.93 8.16 14.16
CA SER A 392 -11.73 7.98 12.94
C SER A 392 -11.62 9.14 11.93
N ILE A 393 -11.24 10.34 12.40
CA ILE A 393 -11.05 11.54 11.56
C ILE A 393 -9.65 11.58 10.97
N ALA A 394 -8.69 10.98 11.65
CA ALA A 394 -7.35 10.82 11.14
C ALA A 394 -7.34 9.82 9.97
N LEU A 395 -7.81 10.24 8.79
CA LEU A 395 -7.36 9.59 7.56
C LEU A 395 -5.85 9.69 7.57
N GLY A 396 -5.21 8.60 8.02
CA GLY A 396 -3.76 8.58 8.14
C GLY A 396 -3.14 9.03 6.81
N GLY A 397 -2.05 9.79 6.87
CA GLY A 397 -1.32 10.19 5.66
C GLY A 397 -1.00 9.01 4.75
N THR A 398 -0.88 7.83 5.33
CA THR A 398 -0.72 6.55 4.62
C THR A 398 -1.91 6.24 3.71
N SER A 399 -3.16 6.46 4.16
CA SER A 399 -4.35 6.21 3.34
C SER A 399 -4.43 7.17 2.17
N LEU A 400 -4.19 8.47 2.42
CA LEU A 400 -4.15 9.48 1.35
C LEU A 400 -3.00 9.20 0.37
N LEU A 401 -1.83 8.82 0.85
CA LEU A 401 -0.71 8.41 0.00
C LEU A 401 -1.08 7.24 -0.91
N ILE A 402 -1.67 6.18 -0.36
CA ILE A 402 -2.07 5.00 -1.11
C ILE A 402 -3.14 5.36 -2.14
N LEU A 403 -4.15 6.17 -1.73
CA LEU A 403 -5.23 6.60 -2.60
C LEU A 403 -4.71 7.39 -3.80
N ILE A 404 -3.85 8.38 -3.56
CA ILE A 404 -3.29 9.25 -4.61
C ILE A 404 -2.37 8.44 -5.52
N SER A 405 -1.46 7.65 -4.93
CA SER A 405 -0.48 6.87 -5.70
C SER A 405 -1.13 5.82 -6.58
N THR A 406 -2.10 5.06 -6.04
CA THR A 406 -2.85 4.07 -6.80
C THR A 406 -3.65 4.74 -7.92
N GLY A 407 -4.22 5.92 -7.66
CA GLY A 407 -4.90 6.72 -8.68
C GLY A 407 -3.98 7.17 -9.81
N ILE A 408 -2.79 7.68 -9.48
CA ILE A 408 -1.77 8.12 -10.45
C ILE A 408 -1.25 6.92 -11.26
N GLU A 409 -0.92 5.81 -10.62
CA GLU A 409 -0.46 4.60 -11.31
C GLU A 409 -1.52 4.06 -12.27
N GLY A 410 -2.77 4.04 -11.81
CA GLY A 410 -3.90 3.69 -12.63
C GLY A 410 -4.04 4.59 -13.86
N MET A 411 -3.95 5.90 -13.69
CA MET A 411 -3.99 6.84 -14.82
C MET A 411 -2.86 6.60 -15.82
N LYS A 412 -1.62 6.48 -15.35
CA LYS A 412 -0.45 6.22 -16.22
C LYS A 412 -0.61 4.91 -17.00
N GLN A 413 -1.19 3.88 -16.38
CA GLN A 413 -1.45 2.61 -17.05
C GLN A 413 -2.54 2.73 -18.14
N LEU A 414 -3.61 3.51 -17.87
CA LEU A 414 -4.65 3.80 -18.89
C LEU A 414 -4.08 4.57 -20.08
N GLU A 415 -3.27 5.59 -19.81
CA GLU A 415 -2.56 6.34 -20.86
C GLU A 415 -1.71 5.41 -21.71
N GLY A 416 -0.95 4.51 -21.10
CA GLY A 416 -0.13 3.51 -21.82
C GLY A 416 -0.95 2.59 -22.72
N TYR A 417 -2.12 2.14 -22.27
CA TYR A 417 -3.02 1.31 -23.10
C TYR A 417 -3.60 2.09 -24.28
N LEU A 418 -3.91 3.38 -24.11
CA LEU A 418 -4.44 4.22 -25.18
C LEU A 418 -3.36 4.56 -26.22
N LEU A 419 -2.15 4.88 -25.79
CA LEU A 419 -1.01 5.16 -26.67
C LEU A 419 -0.64 3.94 -27.51
N LYS A 420 -0.57 2.76 -26.91
CA LYS A 420 -0.27 1.51 -27.63
C LYS A 420 -1.23 1.27 -28.80
N ARG A 421 -2.50 1.63 -28.67
CA ARG A 421 -3.49 1.49 -29.73
C ARG A 421 -3.33 2.52 -30.85
N GLN A 422 -2.95 3.75 -30.52
CA GLN A 422 -2.70 4.76 -31.57
C GLN A 422 -1.58 4.30 -32.50
N TYR A 423 -0.50 3.71 -31.96
CA TYR A 423 0.60 3.17 -32.76
C TYR A 423 0.16 1.99 -33.65
N VAL A 424 -0.65 1.06 -33.12
CA VAL A 424 -1.17 -0.09 -33.91
C VAL A 424 -2.14 0.39 -35.01
N GLY A 425 -2.92 1.45 -34.75
CA GLY A 425 -3.82 2.05 -35.75
C GLY A 425 -3.09 2.70 -36.93
N PHE A 426 -1.90 3.25 -36.71
CA PHE A 426 -1.07 3.80 -37.78
C PHE A 426 -0.42 2.70 -38.65
N MET A 427 -0.06 1.55 -38.06
CA MET A 427 0.55 0.44 -38.82
C MET A 427 -0.46 -0.35 -39.64
N ASN A 428 -1.76 -0.33 -39.33
CA ASN A 428 -2.83 -0.99 -40.10
C ASN A 428 -3.45 -0.07 -41.19
N LEU A 429 -2.96 1.14 -41.37
CA LEU A 429 -3.37 2.04 -42.44
C LEU A 429 -2.42 2.00 -43.67
N GLU A 430 -1.37 1.18 -43.63
CA GLU A 430 -0.42 0.96 -44.72
C GLU A 430 -0.62 -0.37 -45.46
N ASP A 431 -1.66 -1.19 -45.11
CA ASP A 431 -2.18 -2.31 -45.90
C ASP A 431 -3.58 -1.95 -46.45
#